data_4e8cc70f4e887e6495a40a2da9b7b046
#
_entry.id   4e8cc70f4e887e6495a40a2da9b7b046
#
_cell.length_a   1.000
_cell.length_b   1.000
_cell.length_c   1.000
_cell.angle_alpha   90.00
_cell.angle_beta   90.00
_cell.angle_gamma   90.00
#
_symmetry.space_group_name_H-M   'P 1'
#
loop_
_entity.id
_entity.type
_entity.pdbx_description
1 polymer ?
#
loop_
_entity_poly.entity_id
_entity_poly.type
_entity_poly.pdbx_seq_one_letter_code
_entity_poly.pdbx_strand_id
1 'polypeptide(L)'
;ALHYIASTAQPSAGKDGKYRLRMPAQQIDTILNWAGQINALVFVDIQVGHSTVKDEVHSLEKYLQLPNVHLGIDPEFSMKNGEVPGSKIGTFTSDDINDAINFLAALVRKNNLPPKVLVVHRFTQGMVTGYEKIKKVPEVQVVMDMDGFGDKILKRSTYQRYIYKEPVQFTG
;
A
#
# COMPACT_ATOMS: atom_id res chain seq x y z
N ALA A 1 11.85 7.12 8.06
CA ALA A 1 10.45 7.20 7.63
C ALA A 1 9.52 6.77 8.76
N LEU A 2 8.30 7.26 8.76
CA LEU A 2 7.21 6.81 9.63
C LEU A 2 6.18 6.08 8.75
N HIS A 3 5.71 4.91 9.19
CA HIS A 3 4.58 4.20 8.59
C HIS A 3 3.35 4.33 9.48
N TYR A 4 2.19 4.57 8.86
CA TYR A 4 0.92 4.70 9.56
C TYR A 4 -0.22 4.07 8.76
N ILE A 5 -0.91 3.10 9.35
CA ILE A 5 -2.06 2.44 8.70
C ILE A 5 -3.26 3.39 8.76
N ALA A 6 -3.52 4.10 7.66
CA ALA A 6 -4.59 5.10 7.54
C ALA A 6 -5.97 4.47 7.28
N SER A 7 -6.01 3.26 6.72
CA SER A 7 -7.22 2.44 6.57
C SER A 7 -6.89 1.02 7.03
N THR A 8 -7.54 0.56 8.09
CA THR A 8 -7.31 -0.75 8.70
C THR A 8 -8.46 -1.69 8.38
N ALA A 9 -8.17 -2.88 7.85
CA ALA A 9 -9.15 -3.94 7.72
C ALA A 9 -9.59 -4.45 9.09
N GLN A 10 -10.85 -4.86 9.21
CA GLN A 10 -11.42 -5.34 10.48
C GLN A 10 -12.42 -6.47 10.25
N PRO A 11 -12.65 -7.33 11.25
CA PRO A 11 -13.53 -8.50 11.10
C PRO A 11 -15.02 -8.13 11.08
N SER A 12 -15.39 -6.88 11.38
CA SER A 12 -16.76 -6.41 11.36
C SER A 12 -17.05 -5.54 10.13
N ALA A 13 -18.30 -5.58 9.65
CA ALA A 13 -18.72 -4.87 8.44
C ALA A 13 -18.49 -3.35 8.50
N GLY A 14 -18.51 -2.78 9.73
CA GLY A 14 -18.49 -1.33 9.89
C GLY A 14 -19.81 -0.69 9.44
N LYS A 15 -19.85 0.66 9.45
CA LYS A 15 -21.08 1.41 9.10
C LYS A 15 -21.44 1.31 7.61
N ASP A 16 -20.47 1.10 6.75
CA ASP A 16 -20.63 1.09 5.28
C ASP A 16 -20.49 -0.31 4.66
N GLY A 17 -20.38 -1.35 5.47
CA GLY A 17 -20.25 -2.73 5.01
C GLY A 17 -18.91 -3.08 4.38
N LYS A 18 -17.89 -2.21 4.51
CA LYS A 18 -16.62 -2.39 3.80
C LYS A 18 -15.55 -3.16 4.59
N TYR A 19 -15.85 -3.60 5.80
CA TYR A 19 -14.92 -4.37 6.63
C TYR A 19 -13.55 -3.70 6.79
N ARG A 20 -13.56 -2.37 6.85
CA ARG A 20 -12.38 -1.56 7.15
C ARG A 20 -12.78 -0.31 7.93
N LEU A 21 -11.81 0.25 8.65
CA LEU A 21 -11.94 1.50 9.40
C LEU A 21 -10.91 2.50 8.88
N ARG A 22 -11.38 3.63 8.37
CA ARG A 22 -10.50 4.77 8.06
C ARG A 22 -10.17 5.52 9.34
N MET A 23 -8.90 5.76 9.57
CA MET A 23 -8.45 6.48 10.76
C MET A 23 -8.88 7.95 10.70
N PRO A 24 -9.17 8.56 11.87
CA PRO A 24 -9.51 9.98 11.93
C PRO A 24 -8.39 10.85 11.34
N ALA A 25 -8.77 11.89 10.59
CA ALA A 25 -7.84 12.84 10.00
C ALA A 25 -6.84 13.41 11.01
N GLN A 26 -7.29 13.69 12.24
CA GLN A 26 -6.45 14.20 13.31
C GLN A 26 -5.26 13.29 13.65
N GLN A 27 -5.42 11.98 13.55
CA GLN A 27 -4.31 11.05 13.80
C GLN A 27 -3.27 11.14 12.68
N ILE A 28 -3.70 11.21 11.42
CA ILE A 28 -2.78 11.38 10.29
C ILE A 28 -2.05 12.73 10.42
N ASP A 29 -2.77 13.80 10.76
CA ASP A 29 -2.18 15.12 10.97
C ASP A 29 -1.14 15.10 12.11
N THR A 30 -1.36 14.33 13.18
CA THR A 30 -0.39 14.13 14.28
C THR A 30 0.88 13.45 13.77
N ILE A 31 0.76 12.39 12.97
CA ILE A 31 1.94 11.69 12.39
C ILE A 31 2.72 12.62 11.46
N LEU A 32 2.02 13.43 10.66
CA LEU A 32 2.67 14.42 9.79
C LEU A 32 3.44 15.48 10.59
N ASN A 33 2.88 15.93 11.71
CA ASN A 33 3.56 16.86 12.61
C ASN A 33 4.84 16.25 13.21
N TRP A 34 4.78 15.01 13.69
CA TRP A 34 5.97 14.32 14.21
C TRP A 34 7.02 14.12 13.13
N ALA A 35 6.61 13.72 11.92
CA ALA A 35 7.52 13.57 10.79
C ALA A 35 8.21 14.91 10.43
N GLY A 36 7.47 16.01 10.47
CA GLY A 36 8.02 17.36 10.23
C GLY A 36 9.10 17.76 11.23
N GLN A 37 8.95 17.39 12.52
CA GLN A 37 9.93 17.68 13.57
C GLN A 37 11.29 16.99 13.35
N ILE A 38 11.30 15.86 12.69
CA ILE A 38 12.50 15.04 12.43
C ILE A 38 12.88 14.96 10.94
N ASN A 39 12.22 15.76 10.09
CA ASN A 39 12.41 15.77 8.64
C ASN A 39 12.29 14.36 8.01
N ALA A 40 11.27 13.60 8.41
CA ALA A 40 11.04 12.24 7.95
C ALA A 40 10.02 12.16 6.82
N LEU A 41 10.15 11.13 5.98
CA LEU A 41 9.11 10.69 5.08
C LEU A 41 7.98 10.00 5.87
N VAL A 42 6.76 10.07 5.34
CA VAL A 42 5.59 9.36 5.88
C VAL A 42 5.03 8.43 4.83
N PHE A 43 4.76 7.19 5.21
CA PHE A 43 3.98 6.25 4.41
C PHE A 43 2.62 6.09 5.07
N VAL A 44 1.56 6.37 4.29
CA VAL A 44 0.18 6.09 4.70
C VAL A 44 -0.23 4.77 4.06
N ASP A 45 -0.45 3.76 4.91
CA ASP A 45 -0.75 2.42 4.45
C ASP A 45 -2.26 2.17 4.44
N ILE A 46 -2.74 1.39 3.46
CA ILE A 46 -4.15 1.01 3.33
C ILE A 46 -4.34 -0.50 3.29
N GLN A 47 -5.31 -0.97 4.08
CA GLN A 47 -5.89 -2.30 4.05
C GLN A 47 -7.35 -2.16 3.63
N VAL A 48 -7.73 -2.71 2.49
CA VAL A 48 -8.99 -2.34 1.83
C VAL A 48 -10.23 -3.08 2.32
N GLY A 49 -10.09 -4.25 2.94
CA GLY A 49 -11.25 -5.08 3.31
C GLY A 49 -12.10 -5.42 2.08
N HIS A 50 -13.39 -5.02 2.10
CA HIS A 50 -14.31 -5.11 0.97
C HIS A 50 -14.38 -3.81 0.13
N SER A 51 -13.50 -2.85 0.39
CA SER A 51 -13.32 -1.66 -0.44
C SER A 51 -12.39 -1.97 -1.61
N THR A 52 -11.99 -0.95 -2.33
CA THR A 52 -11.03 -1.05 -3.44
C THR A 52 -9.79 -0.19 -3.17
N VAL A 53 -8.66 -0.53 -3.79
CA VAL A 53 -7.46 0.31 -3.75
C VAL A 53 -7.80 1.71 -4.23
N LYS A 54 -8.53 1.82 -5.33
CA LYS A 54 -8.97 3.10 -5.91
C LYS A 54 -9.69 3.98 -4.88
N ASP A 55 -10.73 3.46 -4.22
CA ASP A 55 -11.54 4.24 -3.27
C ASP A 55 -10.74 4.67 -2.03
N GLU A 56 -9.88 3.78 -1.53
CA GLU A 56 -9.07 4.08 -0.33
C GLU A 56 -7.96 5.10 -0.65
N VAL A 57 -7.29 4.98 -1.80
CA VAL A 57 -6.25 5.94 -2.21
C VAL A 57 -6.84 7.34 -2.45
N HIS A 58 -8.01 7.43 -3.12
CA HIS A 58 -8.69 8.71 -3.32
C HIS A 58 -9.07 9.39 -1.99
N SER A 59 -9.43 8.61 -0.96
CA SER A 59 -9.73 9.16 0.37
C SER A 59 -8.54 9.86 1.04
N LEU A 60 -7.32 9.54 0.61
CA LEU A 60 -6.06 10.09 1.12
C LEU A 60 -5.47 11.19 0.23
N GLU A 61 -6.17 11.64 -0.82
CA GLU A 61 -5.65 12.61 -1.81
C GLU A 61 -4.98 13.82 -1.18
N LYS A 62 -5.64 14.46 -0.19
CA LYS A 62 -5.10 15.66 0.46
C LYS A 62 -3.73 15.45 1.14
N TYR A 63 -3.47 14.22 1.62
CA TYR A 63 -2.20 13.87 2.23
C TYR A 63 -1.14 13.50 1.18
N LEU A 64 -1.55 12.74 0.15
CA LEU A 64 -0.68 12.33 -0.93
C LEU A 64 -0.22 13.49 -1.83
N GLN A 65 -0.85 14.67 -1.73
CA GLN A 65 -0.38 15.92 -2.34
C GLN A 65 0.84 16.53 -1.62
N LEU A 66 1.17 16.07 -0.42
CA LEU A 66 2.35 16.54 0.30
C LEU A 66 3.62 15.85 -0.23
N PRO A 67 4.72 16.58 -0.46
CA PRO A 67 5.92 16.02 -1.13
C PRO A 67 6.57 14.86 -0.37
N ASN A 68 6.48 14.86 0.95
CA ASN A 68 7.08 13.86 1.86
C ASN A 68 6.13 12.72 2.26
N VAL A 69 4.92 12.67 1.69
CA VAL A 69 3.95 11.60 1.97
C VAL A 69 3.86 10.63 0.81
N HIS A 70 4.02 9.37 1.10
CA HIS A 70 4.03 8.23 0.19
C HIS A 70 2.91 7.25 0.54
N LEU A 71 2.73 6.22 -0.26
CA LEU A 71 1.64 5.25 -0.11
C LEU A 71 2.18 3.84 0.13
N GLY A 72 1.58 3.13 1.10
CA GLY A 72 1.67 1.69 1.23
C GLY A 72 0.33 1.02 0.92
N ILE A 73 0.35 -0.13 0.28
CA ILE A 73 -0.85 -0.93 0.01
C ILE A 73 -0.64 -2.37 0.45
N ASP A 74 -1.62 -2.93 1.17
CA ASP A 74 -1.52 -4.26 1.76
C ASP A 74 -2.54 -5.22 1.12
N PRO A 75 -2.10 -6.14 0.25
CA PRO A 75 -2.97 -7.14 -0.37
C PRO A 75 -3.55 -8.15 0.61
N GLU A 76 -2.91 -8.37 1.79
CA GLU A 76 -3.31 -9.42 2.73
C GLU A 76 -4.80 -9.38 3.05
N PHE A 77 -5.35 -8.18 3.19
CA PHE A 77 -6.72 -7.96 3.61
C PHE A 77 -7.68 -7.58 2.46
N SER A 78 -7.31 -7.85 1.21
CA SER A 78 -8.19 -7.63 0.05
C SER A 78 -9.15 -8.80 -0.14
N MET A 79 -10.38 -8.65 0.33
CA MET A 79 -11.40 -9.72 0.38
C MET A 79 -12.43 -9.55 -0.74
N LYS A 80 -12.02 -9.84 -1.98
CA LYS A 80 -12.82 -9.59 -3.20
C LYS A 80 -14.09 -10.45 -3.31
N ASN A 81 -14.15 -11.59 -2.63
CA ASN A 81 -15.28 -12.51 -2.70
C ASN A 81 -16.17 -12.47 -1.44
N GLY A 82 -16.02 -11.43 -0.62
CA GLY A 82 -16.88 -11.24 0.55
C GLY A 82 -16.44 -11.99 1.81
N GLU A 83 -15.23 -12.55 1.84
CA GLU A 83 -14.69 -13.19 3.03
C GLU A 83 -14.43 -12.16 4.15
N VAL A 84 -14.41 -12.60 5.39
CA VAL A 84 -14.01 -11.74 6.51
C VAL A 84 -12.50 -11.49 6.48
N PRO A 85 -12.02 -10.23 6.56
CA PRO A 85 -10.59 -9.94 6.63
C PRO A 85 -9.88 -10.72 7.72
N GLY A 86 -8.73 -11.32 7.39
CA GLY A 86 -7.96 -12.18 8.27
C GLY A 86 -8.39 -13.65 8.26
N SER A 87 -9.50 -14.03 7.60
CA SER A 87 -9.89 -15.44 7.45
C SER A 87 -9.05 -16.18 6.40
N LYS A 88 -8.45 -15.43 5.49
CA LYS A 88 -7.48 -15.92 4.50
C LYS A 88 -6.58 -14.77 4.05
N ILE A 89 -5.49 -15.10 3.37
CA ILE A 89 -4.61 -14.13 2.73
C ILE A 89 -5.28 -13.63 1.44
N GLY A 90 -5.40 -12.31 1.32
CA GLY A 90 -5.97 -11.64 0.17
C GLY A 90 -4.99 -11.48 -1.00
N THR A 91 -5.45 -10.79 -2.06
CA THR A 91 -4.69 -10.63 -3.30
C THR A 91 -4.99 -9.27 -3.95
N PHE A 92 -3.96 -8.58 -4.43
CA PHE A 92 -4.08 -7.55 -5.45
C PHE A 92 -3.65 -8.09 -6.81
N THR A 93 -4.37 -7.69 -7.84
CA THR A 93 -3.96 -7.86 -9.23
C THR A 93 -3.08 -6.68 -9.66
N SER A 94 -2.41 -6.84 -10.79
CA SER A 94 -1.71 -5.70 -11.42
C SER A 94 -2.62 -4.50 -11.65
N ASP A 95 -3.91 -4.70 -11.91
CA ASP A 95 -4.86 -3.61 -12.14
C ASP A 95 -5.12 -2.82 -10.86
N ASP A 96 -5.26 -3.48 -9.70
CA ASP A 96 -5.40 -2.82 -8.40
C ASP A 96 -4.16 -1.93 -8.10
N ILE A 97 -2.97 -2.46 -8.38
CA ILE A 97 -1.71 -1.72 -8.17
C ILE A 97 -1.59 -0.57 -9.18
N ASN A 98 -1.98 -0.80 -10.44
CA ASN A 98 -1.96 0.21 -11.48
C ASN A 98 -2.96 1.36 -11.21
N ASP A 99 -4.07 1.12 -10.52
CA ASP A 99 -4.97 2.17 -10.07
C ASP A 99 -4.25 3.14 -9.11
N ALA A 100 -3.50 2.60 -8.14
CA ALA A 100 -2.67 3.42 -7.25
C ALA A 100 -1.58 4.18 -8.01
N ILE A 101 -0.86 3.51 -8.93
CA ILE A 101 0.19 4.12 -9.75
C ILE A 101 -0.38 5.27 -10.58
N ASN A 102 -1.49 5.05 -11.29
CA ASN A 102 -2.12 6.07 -12.13
C ASN A 102 -2.53 7.30 -11.33
N PHE A 103 -3.12 7.07 -10.13
CA PHE A 103 -3.53 8.16 -9.25
C PHE A 103 -2.33 8.95 -8.74
N LEU A 104 -1.30 8.29 -8.21
CA LEU A 104 -0.09 8.95 -7.71
C LEU A 104 0.64 9.72 -8.82
N ALA A 105 0.77 9.12 -10.01
CA ALA A 105 1.39 9.76 -11.16
C ALA A 105 0.63 11.03 -11.59
N ALA A 106 -0.71 10.97 -11.57
CA ALA A 106 -1.53 12.15 -11.85
C ALA A 106 -1.32 13.26 -10.81
N LEU A 107 -1.22 12.92 -9.51
CA LEU A 107 -0.92 13.90 -8.45
C LEU A 107 0.46 14.52 -8.62
N VAL A 108 1.48 13.71 -8.92
CA VAL A 108 2.85 14.19 -9.16
C VAL A 108 2.85 15.22 -10.29
N ARG A 109 2.26 14.90 -11.43
CA ARG A 109 2.20 15.82 -12.58
C ARG A 109 1.39 17.08 -12.29
N LYS A 110 0.19 16.92 -11.69
CA LYS A 110 -0.73 18.04 -11.42
C LYS A 110 -0.12 19.06 -10.44
N ASN A 111 0.61 18.59 -9.44
CA ASN A 111 1.09 19.42 -8.35
C ASN A 111 2.62 19.66 -8.39
N ASN A 112 3.29 19.23 -9.48
CA ASN A 112 4.74 19.34 -9.65
C ASN A 112 5.53 18.78 -8.43
N LEU A 113 5.14 17.58 -7.98
CA LEU A 113 5.73 16.91 -6.82
C LEU A 113 6.98 16.10 -7.21
N PRO A 114 7.87 15.82 -6.25
CA PRO A 114 8.84 14.75 -6.44
C PRO A 114 8.14 13.41 -6.66
N PRO A 115 8.83 12.43 -7.28
CA PRO A 115 8.25 11.10 -7.47
C PRO A 115 7.78 10.47 -6.16
N LYS A 116 6.67 9.75 -6.22
CA LYS A 116 6.13 9.03 -5.07
C LYS A 116 6.73 7.63 -4.98
N VAL A 117 6.85 7.14 -3.74
CA VAL A 117 7.12 5.72 -3.47
C VAL A 117 5.79 5.03 -3.21
N LEU A 118 5.56 3.92 -3.90
CA LEU A 118 4.44 3.00 -3.66
C LEU A 118 5.01 1.70 -3.10
N VAL A 119 4.80 1.46 -1.82
CA VAL A 119 5.15 0.20 -1.16
C VAL A 119 3.99 -0.79 -1.33
N VAL A 120 4.29 -1.98 -1.84
CA VAL A 120 3.35 -3.10 -1.93
C VAL A 120 3.82 -4.18 -0.97
N HIS A 121 3.09 -4.36 0.13
CA HIS A 121 3.39 -5.39 1.12
C HIS A 121 3.15 -6.79 0.55
N ARG A 122 4.06 -7.72 0.85
CA ARG A 122 3.95 -9.07 0.29
C ARG A 122 4.77 -10.06 1.10
N PHE A 123 4.21 -11.22 1.41
CA PHE A 123 4.94 -12.33 2.02
C PHE A 123 4.60 -13.69 1.38
N THR A 124 3.64 -13.74 0.44
CA THR A 124 3.38 -14.92 -0.38
C THR A 124 3.31 -14.55 -1.86
N GLN A 125 3.52 -15.53 -2.74
CA GLN A 125 3.42 -15.30 -4.18
C GLN A 125 2.02 -14.87 -4.60
N GLY A 126 0.99 -15.48 -4.03
CA GLY A 126 -0.41 -15.24 -4.38
C GLY A 126 -0.95 -13.87 -3.96
N MET A 127 -0.26 -13.13 -3.10
CA MET A 127 -0.68 -11.78 -2.69
C MET A 127 -0.62 -10.76 -3.84
N VAL A 128 0.23 -10.99 -4.84
CA VAL A 128 0.30 -10.15 -6.05
C VAL A 128 0.25 -11.05 -7.27
N THR A 129 -0.71 -10.81 -8.17
CA THR A 129 -0.85 -11.54 -9.43
C THR A 129 -0.64 -10.64 -10.63
N GLY A 130 -0.01 -11.16 -11.68
CA GLY A 130 0.28 -10.40 -12.91
C GLY A 130 1.31 -9.29 -12.69
N TYR A 131 2.29 -9.49 -11.81
CA TYR A 131 3.30 -8.46 -11.48
C TYR A 131 4.03 -7.92 -12.72
N GLU A 132 4.17 -8.72 -13.76
CA GLU A 132 4.78 -8.33 -15.05
C GLU A 132 4.00 -7.24 -15.79
N LYS A 133 2.72 -7.03 -15.44
CA LYS A 133 1.84 -6.00 -16.00
C LYS A 133 1.78 -4.72 -15.16
N ILE A 134 2.50 -4.67 -14.05
CA ILE A 134 2.60 -3.48 -13.23
C ILE A 134 3.31 -2.38 -14.03
N LYS A 135 2.67 -1.22 -14.12
CA LYS A 135 3.18 -0.07 -14.86
C LYS A 135 4.47 0.47 -14.25
N LYS A 136 5.38 0.90 -15.11
CA LYS A 136 6.61 1.58 -14.76
C LYS A 136 6.53 3.00 -15.29
N VAL A 137 6.46 3.96 -14.40
CA VAL A 137 6.36 5.38 -14.76
C VAL A 137 7.35 6.20 -13.92
N PRO A 138 7.93 7.26 -14.46
CA PRO A 138 8.95 8.04 -13.74
C PRO A 138 8.41 8.74 -12.49
N GLU A 139 7.10 8.96 -12.41
CA GLU A 139 6.46 9.63 -11.28
C GLU A 139 6.27 8.73 -10.05
N VAL A 140 6.40 7.39 -10.21
CA VAL A 140 6.13 6.44 -9.11
C VAL A 140 7.19 5.35 -9.08
N GLN A 141 7.92 5.28 -7.97
CA GLN A 141 8.80 4.17 -7.64
C GLN A 141 7.99 3.09 -6.91
N VAL A 142 7.81 1.93 -7.54
CA VAL A 142 7.17 0.77 -6.89
C VAL A 142 8.23 -0.04 -6.14
N VAL A 143 7.92 -0.41 -4.90
CA VAL A 143 8.76 -1.25 -4.04
C VAL A 143 7.92 -2.44 -3.56
N MET A 144 8.37 -3.66 -3.81
CA MET A 144 7.80 -4.87 -3.21
C MET A 144 8.46 -5.09 -1.86
N ASP A 145 7.73 -4.78 -0.79
CA ASP A 145 8.21 -4.99 0.57
C ASP A 145 7.86 -6.41 1.04
N MET A 146 8.90 -7.21 1.25
CA MET A 146 8.74 -8.54 1.80
C MET A 146 8.68 -8.46 3.33
N ASP A 147 7.50 -8.24 3.87
CA ASP A 147 7.26 -8.17 5.32
C ASP A 147 7.73 -9.44 6.05
N GLY A 148 7.59 -10.55 5.38
CA GLY A 148 8.11 -11.84 5.82
C GLY A 148 7.42 -12.33 7.09
N PHE A 149 6.81 -13.50 7.01
CA PHE A 149 6.30 -14.22 8.16
C PHE A 149 7.35 -15.20 8.68
N GLY A 150 7.50 -15.29 10.01
CA GLY A 150 8.39 -16.25 10.64
C GLY A 150 9.81 -15.74 10.91
N ASP A 151 10.76 -16.68 11.07
CA ASP A 151 12.17 -16.39 11.36
C ASP A 151 12.95 -15.83 10.15
N LYS A 152 14.19 -15.43 10.39
CA LYS A 152 15.07 -14.85 9.35
C LYS A 152 15.30 -15.79 8.16
N ILE A 153 15.37 -17.09 8.40
CA ILE A 153 15.63 -18.09 7.35
C ILE A 153 14.42 -18.19 6.45
N LEU A 154 13.23 -18.28 7.04
CA LEU A 154 11.96 -18.33 6.29
C LEU A 154 11.73 -17.07 5.49
N LYS A 155 11.92 -15.88 6.08
CA LYS A 155 11.80 -14.59 5.39
C LYS A 155 12.72 -14.51 4.18
N ARG A 156 14.00 -14.86 4.36
CA ARG A 156 15.00 -14.85 3.29
C ARG A 156 14.67 -15.85 2.18
N SER A 157 14.22 -17.05 2.54
CA SER A 157 13.80 -18.09 1.59
C SER A 157 12.60 -17.62 0.78
N THR A 158 11.62 -16.99 1.41
CA THR A 158 10.42 -16.47 0.76
C THR A 158 10.77 -15.32 -0.20
N TYR A 159 11.62 -14.38 0.22
CA TYR A 159 12.12 -13.32 -0.64
C TYR A 159 12.81 -13.88 -1.89
N GLN A 160 13.77 -14.78 -1.74
CA GLN A 160 14.50 -15.38 -2.84
C GLN A 160 13.60 -16.17 -3.80
N ARG A 161 12.56 -16.80 -3.29
CA ARG A 161 11.64 -17.62 -4.09
C ARG A 161 10.69 -16.78 -4.93
N TYR A 162 10.14 -15.70 -4.37
CA TYR A 162 9.02 -14.97 -4.96
C TYR A 162 9.39 -13.59 -5.49
N ILE A 163 10.30 -12.88 -4.84
CA ILE A 163 10.61 -11.49 -5.16
C ILE A 163 11.88 -11.35 -6.00
N TYR A 164 12.92 -12.11 -5.70
CA TYR A 164 14.24 -11.96 -6.32
C TYR A 164 14.23 -12.01 -7.85
N LYS A 165 13.30 -12.73 -8.45
CA LYS A 165 13.18 -12.84 -9.92
C LYS A 165 12.35 -11.73 -10.56
N GLU A 166 11.70 -10.91 -9.76
CA GLU A 166 10.92 -9.78 -10.26
C GLU A 166 11.84 -8.63 -10.71
N PRO A 167 11.35 -7.70 -11.57
CA PRO A 167 12.15 -6.56 -12.02
C PRO A 167 12.73 -5.77 -10.83
N VAL A 168 14.00 -5.35 -10.96
CA VAL A 168 14.78 -4.69 -9.88
C VAL A 168 14.05 -3.50 -9.25
N GLN A 169 13.28 -2.74 -10.05
CA GLN A 169 12.52 -1.60 -9.52
C GLN A 169 11.39 -1.98 -8.57
N PHE A 170 11.09 -3.24 -8.38
CA PHE A 170 10.11 -3.74 -7.43
C PHE A 170 10.74 -4.34 -6.18
N THR A 171 12.05 -4.41 -6.13
CA THR A 171 12.77 -4.94 -4.97
C THR A 171 13.29 -3.77 -4.13
N GLY A 172 12.96 -3.80 -2.85
CA GLY A 172 13.50 -2.87 -1.86
C GLY A 172 14.75 -3.40 -1.21
#